data_8adc2834c4f554613778693b824e244b
#
_entry.id   8adc2834c4f554613778693b824e244b
#
_cell.length_a   1.000
_cell.length_b   1.000
_cell.length_c   1.000
_cell.angle_alpha   90.00
_cell.angle_beta   90.00
_cell.angle_gamma   90.00
#
_symmetry.space_group_name_H-M   'P 1'
#
loop_
_entity.id
_entity.type
_entity.pdbx_description
1 polymer ?
#
loop_
_entity_poly.entity_id
_entity_poly.type
_entity_poly.pdbx_seq_one_letter_code
_entity_poly.pdbx_strand_id
1 'polypeptide(L)'
;MKEIYASLDLGSSTIKLVVGEVLNSNINVLFAKMVPSKGIRKGQIEDEASLSSAILNLIREAEAELETKITSVLLNIPTYHTRLYQNQGSCMVTGNNSKINELHIVKALDNASRFEKSEKEAVISVVPVNYYYGTNSTREAPIGKMATSLYVDTLVITTTKKLLYAYVRCVERAGLSIIDICVNAYSCAKEAFDEAYLRQGAILIDIGYKTTGISFFEDGYLKFLTNVPIGGQHLTKKIAADWDIPLKKAETYKVKYGTCNTLLSDEDVIHVTYKGQEVINHTQKDLAILLSNGVEELMKAVREQIAMINYGQRYEVVIVGGGGELENIEDVAGRVLETTVRTYRPETIGARYMAFTANLGLIYYLVDRSKIVGKQTPSMVLPDLSHTMATRFKGLTRTTNGNKADNKISKVLDVLFSEEE
;
A
#
# COMPACT_ATOMS: atom_id res chain seq x y z
N MET A 1 -11.69 -21.38 -9.68
CA MET A 1 -12.28 -20.03 -9.50
C MET A 1 -11.17 -19.05 -9.77
N LYS A 2 -11.41 -18.04 -10.59
CA LYS A 2 -10.41 -16.99 -10.86
C LYS A 2 -10.11 -16.22 -9.58
N GLU A 3 -8.83 -15.93 -9.31
CA GLU A 3 -8.38 -15.19 -8.15
C GLU A 3 -8.32 -13.70 -8.50
N ILE A 4 -9.43 -12.98 -8.31
CA ILE A 4 -9.56 -11.56 -8.63
C ILE A 4 -9.71 -10.78 -7.34
N TYR A 5 -8.82 -9.82 -7.13
CA TYR A 5 -8.78 -9.01 -5.92
C TYR A 5 -8.84 -7.52 -6.25
N ALA A 6 -9.64 -6.79 -5.48
CA ALA A 6 -9.75 -5.34 -5.53
C ALA A 6 -8.91 -4.74 -4.40
N SER A 7 -7.92 -3.95 -4.75
CA SER A 7 -7.00 -3.27 -3.84
C SER A 7 -7.36 -1.79 -3.73
N LEU A 8 -7.66 -1.32 -2.54
CA LEU A 8 -8.08 0.05 -2.24
C LEU A 8 -7.01 0.77 -1.41
N ASP A 9 -6.54 1.91 -1.92
CA ASP A 9 -5.64 2.82 -1.21
C ASP A 9 -6.30 4.21 -1.01
N LEU A 10 -6.42 4.62 0.25
CA LEU A 10 -7.08 5.86 0.66
C LEU A 10 -6.03 6.94 0.99
N GLY A 11 -5.57 7.63 -0.05
CA GLY A 11 -4.55 8.68 0.09
C GLY A 11 -5.13 10.07 0.38
N SER A 12 -4.28 11.00 0.80
CA SER A 12 -4.68 12.39 1.13
C SER A 12 -5.02 13.26 -0.09
N SER A 13 -4.62 12.86 -1.30
CA SER A 13 -4.94 13.56 -2.56
C SER A 13 -5.90 12.75 -3.40
N THR A 14 -5.69 11.44 -3.48
CA THR A 14 -6.44 10.54 -4.36
C THR A 14 -6.80 9.26 -3.62
N ILE A 15 -7.97 8.73 -3.93
CA ILE A 15 -8.37 7.35 -3.66
C ILE A 15 -8.01 6.54 -4.89
N LYS A 16 -7.42 5.38 -4.70
CA LYS A 16 -6.97 4.50 -5.79
C LYS A 16 -7.58 3.13 -5.65
N LEU A 17 -8.06 2.59 -6.74
CA LEU A 17 -8.59 1.25 -6.85
C LEU A 17 -7.88 0.54 -8.00
N VAL A 18 -7.35 -0.65 -7.70
CA VAL A 18 -6.85 -1.58 -8.71
C VAL A 18 -7.57 -2.90 -8.52
N VAL A 19 -8.17 -3.40 -9.60
CA VAL A 19 -8.75 -4.74 -9.66
C VAL A 19 -7.83 -5.59 -10.52
N GLY A 20 -7.27 -6.64 -9.95
CA GLY A 20 -6.31 -7.52 -10.62
C GLY A 20 -6.68 -8.99 -10.51
N GLU A 21 -6.54 -9.72 -11.61
CA GLU A 21 -6.58 -11.18 -11.67
C GLU A 21 -5.17 -11.72 -11.43
N VAL A 22 -5.04 -12.64 -10.49
CA VAL A 22 -3.76 -13.31 -10.20
C VAL A 22 -3.62 -14.54 -11.07
N LEU A 23 -2.62 -14.56 -11.94
CA LEU A 23 -2.30 -15.65 -12.85
C LEU A 23 -0.82 -16.01 -12.73
N ASN A 24 -0.50 -17.22 -12.29
CA ASN A 24 0.89 -17.68 -12.15
C ASN A 24 1.79 -16.69 -11.38
N SER A 25 1.29 -16.15 -10.28
CA SER A 25 1.95 -15.13 -9.46
C SER A 25 2.14 -13.76 -10.12
N ASN A 26 1.59 -13.52 -11.30
CA ASN A 26 1.54 -12.21 -11.94
C ASN A 26 0.15 -11.59 -11.82
N ILE A 27 0.09 -10.26 -11.82
CA ILE A 27 -1.17 -9.51 -11.79
C ILE A 27 -1.53 -9.07 -13.21
N ASN A 28 -2.70 -9.50 -13.67
CA ASN A 28 -3.34 -8.95 -14.85
C ASN A 28 -4.37 -7.91 -14.40
N VAL A 29 -4.12 -6.63 -14.69
CA VAL A 29 -4.99 -5.52 -14.28
C VAL A 29 -6.24 -5.50 -15.13
N LEU A 30 -7.38 -5.62 -14.49
CA LEU A 30 -8.71 -5.55 -15.12
C LEU A 30 -9.27 -4.12 -15.03
N PHE A 31 -8.95 -3.39 -13.97
CA PHE A 31 -9.36 -2.01 -13.75
C PHE A 31 -8.32 -1.31 -12.89
N ALA A 32 -7.96 -0.06 -13.23
CA ALA A 32 -7.12 0.79 -12.39
C ALA A 32 -7.55 2.24 -12.52
N LYS A 33 -7.94 2.85 -11.42
CA LYS A 33 -8.37 4.25 -11.42
C LYS A 33 -7.98 4.97 -10.13
N MET A 34 -7.71 6.25 -10.26
CA MET A 34 -7.56 7.16 -9.14
C MET A 34 -8.55 8.34 -9.28
N VAL A 35 -9.17 8.70 -8.17
CA VAL A 35 -10.11 9.82 -8.07
C VAL A 35 -9.69 10.76 -6.94
N PRO A 36 -10.05 12.06 -7.00
CA PRO A 36 -9.74 12.99 -5.93
C PRO A 36 -10.29 12.52 -4.58
N SER A 37 -9.43 12.53 -3.56
CA SER A 37 -9.81 12.21 -2.19
C SER A 37 -10.49 13.41 -1.51
N LYS A 38 -11.54 13.13 -0.77
CA LYS A 38 -12.21 14.09 0.12
C LYS A 38 -12.24 13.52 1.53
N GLY A 39 -12.02 14.38 2.54
CA GLY A 39 -12.15 13.98 3.94
C GLY A 39 -10.91 13.33 4.55
N ILE A 40 -9.76 13.24 3.83
CA ILE A 40 -8.49 12.76 4.40
C ILE A 40 -7.46 13.87 4.46
N ARG A 41 -6.83 14.03 5.62
CA ARG A 41 -5.73 14.97 5.82
C ARG A 41 -4.60 14.33 6.61
N LYS A 42 -3.40 14.29 6.03
CA LYS A 42 -2.19 13.68 6.63
C LYS A 42 -2.44 12.25 7.15
N GLY A 43 -3.16 11.43 6.38
CA GLY A 43 -3.50 10.07 6.76
C GLY A 43 -4.59 9.93 7.82
N GLN A 44 -5.20 11.01 8.29
CA GLN A 44 -6.35 10.99 9.20
C GLN A 44 -7.65 11.30 8.45
N ILE A 45 -8.71 10.58 8.78
CA ILE A 45 -10.04 10.82 8.22
C ILE A 45 -10.72 11.92 9.04
N GLU A 46 -11.06 13.03 8.37
CA GLU A 46 -11.76 14.18 8.95
C GLU A 46 -13.25 14.18 8.57
N ASP A 47 -13.60 13.58 7.42
CA ASP A 47 -14.99 13.47 6.93
C ASP A 47 -15.24 12.07 6.35
N GLU A 48 -15.79 11.19 7.20
CA GLU A 48 -16.10 9.81 6.82
C GLU A 48 -17.20 9.72 5.75
N ALA A 49 -18.19 10.62 5.77
CA ALA A 49 -19.31 10.59 4.83
C ALA A 49 -18.87 10.90 3.41
N SER A 50 -18.08 11.96 3.24
CA SER A 50 -17.53 12.33 1.94
C SER A 50 -16.58 11.26 1.40
N LEU A 51 -15.77 10.65 2.27
CA LEU A 51 -14.85 9.59 1.87
C LEU A 51 -15.60 8.33 1.45
N SER A 52 -16.58 7.87 2.24
CA SER A 52 -17.39 6.68 1.92
C SER A 52 -18.16 6.86 0.60
N SER A 53 -18.70 8.07 0.36
CA SER A 53 -19.36 8.38 -0.91
C SER A 53 -18.41 8.32 -2.10
N ALA A 54 -17.18 8.82 -1.93
CA ALA A 54 -16.17 8.76 -2.98
C ALA A 54 -15.72 7.32 -3.28
N ILE A 55 -15.54 6.49 -2.24
CA ILE A 55 -15.26 5.05 -2.39
C ILE A 55 -16.40 4.37 -3.15
N LEU A 56 -17.65 4.57 -2.72
CA LEU A 56 -18.83 3.95 -3.35
C LEU A 56 -18.94 4.33 -4.83
N ASN A 57 -18.69 5.59 -5.18
CA ASN A 57 -18.75 6.03 -6.58
C ASN A 57 -17.65 5.36 -7.42
N LEU A 58 -16.42 5.26 -6.90
CA LEU A 58 -15.31 4.60 -7.59
C LEU A 58 -15.59 3.10 -7.78
N ILE A 59 -16.15 2.42 -6.77
CA ILE A 59 -16.54 1.01 -6.86
C ILE A 59 -17.64 0.82 -7.91
N ARG A 60 -18.70 1.66 -7.92
CA ARG A 60 -19.79 1.58 -8.92
C ARG A 60 -19.26 1.76 -10.34
N GLU A 61 -18.28 2.63 -10.52
CA GLU A 61 -17.64 2.83 -11.82
C GLU A 61 -16.88 1.58 -12.28
N ALA A 62 -16.09 0.97 -11.38
CA ALA A 62 -15.41 -0.29 -11.65
C ALA A 62 -16.40 -1.42 -11.94
N GLU A 63 -17.49 -1.54 -11.16
CA GLU A 63 -18.55 -2.52 -11.37
C GLU A 63 -19.26 -2.36 -12.73
N ALA A 64 -19.48 -1.11 -13.16
CA ALA A 64 -20.08 -0.82 -14.46
C ALA A 64 -19.17 -1.21 -15.63
N GLU A 65 -17.84 -0.97 -15.50
CA GLU A 65 -16.86 -1.32 -16.54
C GLU A 65 -16.59 -2.83 -16.59
N LEU A 66 -16.57 -3.49 -15.42
CA LEU A 66 -16.30 -4.92 -15.30
C LEU A 66 -17.58 -5.78 -15.40
N GLU A 67 -18.75 -5.17 -15.51
CA GLU A 67 -20.08 -5.82 -15.53
C GLU A 67 -20.30 -6.82 -14.37
N THR A 68 -19.65 -6.59 -13.22
CA THR A 68 -19.67 -7.51 -12.08
C THR A 68 -19.56 -6.76 -10.77
N LYS A 69 -20.21 -7.30 -9.72
CA LYS A 69 -20.19 -6.72 -8.39
C LYS A 69 -18.87 -6.97 -7.66
N ILE A 70 -18.35 -5.93 -7.03
CA ILE A 70 -17.23 -5.99 -6.09
C ILE A 70 -17.81 -6.02 -4.66
N THR A 71 -17.60 -7.11 -3.94
CA THR A 71 -18.19 -7.30 -2.60
C THR A 71 -17.19 -7.08 -1.48
N SER A 72 -15.90 -7.17 -1.79
CA SER A 72 -14.84 -7.05 -0.80
C SER A 72 -13.58 -6.45 -1.39
N VAL A 73 -12.75 -5.86 -0.53
CA VAL A 73 -11.48 -5.21 -0.93
C VAL A 73 -10.34 -5.57 0.00
N LEU A 74 -9.13 -5.46 -0.52
CA LEU A 74 -7.91 -5.32 0.28
C LEU A 74 -7.73 -3.85 0.62
N LEU A 75 -7.36 -3.53 1.84
CA LEU A 75 -7.24 -2.15 2.31
C LEU A 75 -5.80 -1.81 2.68
N ASN A 76 -5.24 -0.79 2.04
CA ASN A 76 -4.02 -0.14 2.51
C ASN A 76 -4.34 0.91 3.57
N ILE A 77 -3.53 0.93 4.64
CA ILE A 77 -3.55 1.99 5.63
C ILE A 77 -2.20 2.72 5.65
N PRO A 78 -2.19 4.03 5.97
CA PRO A 78 -0.96 4.81 5.97
C PRO A 78 0.00 4.34 7.06
N THR A 79 1.31 4.56 6.85
CA THR A 79 2.37 4.32 7.84
C THR A 79 2.28 5.24 9.06
N TYR A 80 1.42 6.25 9.03
CA TYR A 80 1.24 7.20 10.09
C TYR A 80 0.67 6.54 11.36
N HIS A 81 1.30 6.80 12.53
CA HIS A 81 0.97 6.15 13.81
C HIS A 81 1.18 4.62 13.84
N THR A 82 1.94 4.07 12.92
CA THR A 82 2.29 2.65 12.92
C THR A 82 3.48 2.39 13.85
N ARG A 83 3.45 1.26 14.55
CA ARG A 83 4.56 0.76 15.38
C ARG A 83 4.89 -0.67 15.01
N LEU A 84 6.15 -1.02 15.24
CA LEU A 84 6.69 -2.35 14.98
C LEU A 84 7.07 -3.00 16.31
N TYR A 85 6.64 -4.25 16.50
CA TYR A 85 7.00 -5.07 17.63
C TYR A 85 7.55 -6.40 17.14
N GLN A 86 8.63 -6.86 17.75
CA GLN A 86 9.09 -8.22 17.56
C GLN A 86 8.48 -9.08 18.66
N ASN A 87 7.83 -10.18 18.27
CA ASN A 87 7.24 -11.09 19.21
C ASN A 87 7.37 -12.53 18.69
N GLN A 88 7.24 -13.49 19.60
CA GLN A 88 7.27 -14.91 19.27
C GLN A 88 5.95 -15.55 19.65
N GLY A 89 5.37 -16.28 18.70
CA GLY A 89 4.21 -17.11 18.96
C GLY A 89 4.55 -18.60 18.90
N SER A 90 3.75 -19.41 19.54
CA SER A 90 3.94 -20.86 19.55
C SER A 90 2.63 -21.63 19.44
N CYS A 91 2.72 -22.85 18.95
CA CYS A 91 1.61 -23.79 18.88
C CYS A 91 2.10 -25.21 19.09
N MET A 92 1.39 -26.00 19.90
CA MET A 92 1.58 -27.46 19.97
C MET A 92 1.04 -28.10 18.70
N VAL A 93 1.86 -28.95 18.07
CA VAL A 93 1.45 -29.69 16.88
C VAL A 93 0.72 -30.93 17.30
N THR A 94 -0.62 -30.92 17.19
CA THR A 94 -1.53 -32.01 17.56
C THR A 94 -2.15 -32.62 16.30
N GLY A 95 -2.51 -33.89 16.36
CA GLY A 95 -3.17 -34.62 15.27
C GLY A 95 -2.39 -35.82 14.75
N ASN A 96 -2.96 -36.51 13.78
CA ASN A 96 -2.35 -37.71 13.20
C ASN A 96 -1.00 -37.38 12.55
N ASN A 97 0.07 -38.04 13.00
CA ASN A 97 1.47 -37.98 12.52
C ASN A 97 2.27 -36.71 12.92
N SER A 98 1.87 -35.88 13.88
CA SER A 98 2.66 -34.72 14.35
C SER A 98 3.21 -33.85 13.22
N LYS A 99 2.44 -33.71 12.10
CA LYS A 99 2.82 -32.88 10.96
C LYS A 99 2.26 -31.47 11.12
N ILE A 100 3.12 -30.49 10.91
CA ILE A 100 2.74 -29.08 10.87
C ILE A 100 1.81 -28.84 9.66
N ASN A 101 0.71 -28.15 9.88
CA ASN A 101 -0.23 -27.72 8.87
C ASN A 101 -0.54 -26.21 9.01
N GLU A 102 -1.32 -25.68 8.09
CA GLU A 102 -1.70 -24.25 8.06
C GLU A 102 -2.36 -23.79 9.37
N LEU A 103 -3.21 -24.61 9.98
CA LEU A 103 -3.87 -24.27 11.26
C LEU A 103 -2.89 -24.08 12.40
N HIS A 104 -1.81 -24.89 12.45
CA HIS A 104 -0.76 -24.73 13.46
C HIS A 104 -0.02 -23.40 13.29
N ILE A 105 0.25 -23.01 12.03
CA ILE A 105 0.91 -21.73 11.73
C ILE A 105 -0.02 -20.57 12.12
N VAL A 106 -1.29 -20.61 11.71
CA VAL A 106 -2.27 -19.58 12.06
C VAL A 106 -2.41 -19.43 13.57
N LYS A 107 -2.46 -20.54 14.33
CA LYS A 107 -2.50 -20.49 15.81
C LYS A 107 -1.23 -19.86 16.40
N ALA A 108 -0.05 -20.19 15.87
CA ALA A 108 1.18 -19.59 16.35
C ALA A 108 1.23 -18.08 16.07
N LEU A 109 0.78 -17.64 14.88
CA LEU A 109 0.68 -16.22 14.53
C LEU A 109 -0.36 -15.49 15.40
N ASP A 110 -1.53 -16.10 15.65
CA ASP A 110 -2.54 -15.55 16.55
C ASP A 110 -1.98 -15.38 17.98
N ASN A 111 -1.29 -16.38 18.50
CA ASN A 111 -0.62 -16.27 19.81
C ASN A 111 0.43 -15.16 19.83
N ALA A 112 1.18 -14.95 18.72
CA ALA A 112 2.13 -13.85 18.61
C ALA A 112 1.43 -12.47 18.62
N SER A 113 0.18 -12.38 18.17
CA SER A 113 -0.58 -11.13 18.18
C SER A 113 -1.01 -10.68 19.57
N ARG A 114 -1.04 -11.63 20.55
CA ARG A 114 -1.50 -11.43 21.93
C ARG A 114 -0.31 -11.09 22.83
N PHE A 115 0.07 -9.84 22.86
CA PHE A 115 1.14 -9.32 23.70
C PHE A 115 0.73 -8.01 24.36
N GLU A 116 1.48 -7.61 25.37
CA GLU A 116 1.23 -6.33 26.06
C GLU A 116 1.51 -5.16 25.12
N LYS A 117 0.49 -4.41 24.82
CA LYS A 117 0.53 -3.19 23.99
C LYS A 117 -0.39 -2.13 24.59
N SER A 118 -0.29 -0.90 24.12
CA SER A 118 -1.22 0.15 24.53
C SER A 118 -2.67 -0.22 24.17
N GLU A 119 -3.61 0.01 25.07
CA GLU A 119 -5.05 -0.17 24.84
C GLU A 119 -5.57 0.62 23.63
N LYS A 120 -4.87 1.69 23.25
CA LYS A 120 -5.19 2.53 22.09
C LYS A 120 -4.68 1.94 20.77
N GLU A 121 -3.93 0.84 20.81
CA GLU A 121 -3.37 0.20 19.62
C GLU A 121 -4.16 -1.03 19.19
N ALA A 122 -4.23 -1.22 17.88
CA ALA A 122 -4.74 -2.42 17.23
C ALA A 122 -3.65 -3.05 16.35
N VAL A 123 -3.63 -4.38 16.31
CA VAL A 123 -2.76 -5.13 15.40
C VAL A 123 -3.32 -5.03 13.99
N ILE A 124 -2.47 -4.71 13.02
CA ILE A 124 -2.81 -4.67 11.59
C ILE A 124 -2.38 -5.97 10.93
N SER A 125 -1.13 -6.36 11.16
CA SER A 125 -0.52 -7.52 10.50
C SER A 125 0.43 -8.22 11.46
N VAL A 126 0.51 -9.54 11.33
CA VAL A 126 1.51 -10.39 11.97
C VAL A 126 2.28 -11.09 10.85
N VAL A 127 3.51 -10.67 10.65
CA VAL A 127 4.37 -11.16 9.57
C VAL A 127 5.36 -12.18 10.15
N PRO A 128 5.35 -13.42 9.70
CA PRO A 128 6.35 -14.40 10.14
C PRO A 128 7.74 -14.02 9.63
N VAL A 129 8.73 -14.12 10.50
CA VAL A 129 10.13 -13.82 10.20
C VAL A 129 10.93 -15.11 10.11
N ASN A 130 10.76 -16.01 11.09
CA ASN A 130 11.43 -17.29 11.12
C ASN A 130 10.59 -18.33 11.88
N TYR A 131 10.63 -19.57 11.43
CA TYR A 131 9.94 -20.70 12.03
C TYR A 131 10.96 -21.65 12.66
N TYR A 132 10.63 -22.18 13.85
CA TYR A 132 11.44 -23.16 14.56
C TYR A 132 10.59 -24.39 14.89
N TYR A 133 11.11 -25.56 14.55
CA TYR A 133 10.47 -26.86 14.81
C TYR A 133 11.52 -27.93 15.10
N GLY A 134 11.42 -28.55 16.27
CA GLY A 134 12.49 -29.41 16.76
C GLY A 134 13.82 -28.66 16.88
N THR A 135 14.86 -29.15 16.20
CA THR A 135 16.18 -28.50 16.12
C THR A 135 16.36 -27.66 14.84
N ASN A 136 15.35 -27.58 14.02
CA ASN A 136 15.41 -26.90 12.70
C ASN A 136 14.85 -25.51 12.76
N SER A 137 15.34 -24.63 11.86
CA SER A 137 14.77 -23.32 11.59
C SER A 137 14.63 -23.07 10.08
N THR A 138 13.63 -22.28 9.69
CA THR A 138 13.39 -21.92 8.29
C THR A 138 12.61 -20.61 8.20
N ARG A 139 12.78 -19.89 7.11
CA ARG A 139 11.96 -18.70 6.79
C ARG A 139 10.69 -19.05 6.03
N GLU A 140 10.66 -20.22 5.40
CA GLU A 140 9.47 -20.72 4.70
C GLU A 140 8.56 -21.48 5.66
N ALA A 141 7.26 -21.43 5.42
CA ALA A 141 6.27 -22.13 6.23
C ALA A 141 6.55 -23.65 6.22
N PRO A 142 6.85 -24.29 7.38
CA PRO A 142 7.28 -25.68 7.44
C PRO A 142 6.10 -26.67 7.36
N ILE A 143 5.19 -26.47 6.42
CA ILE A 143 4.02 -27.34 6.22
C ILE A 143 4.47 -28.74 5.84
N GLY A 144 3.86 -29.75 6.48
CA GLY A 144 4.18 -31.16 6.27
C GLY A 144 5.40 -31.65 7.05
N LYS A 145 6.20 -30.81 7.69
CA LYS A 145 7.31 -31.20 8.55
C LYS A 145 6.80 -31.76 9.87
N MET A 146 7.54 -32.70 10.45
CA MET A 146 7.21 -33.37 11.72
C MET A 146 7.80 -32.59 12.90
N ALA A 147 6.97 -32.27 13.88
CA ALA A 147 7.38 -31.64 15.14
C ALA A 147 6.32 -31.82 16.21
N THR A 148 6.70 -31.68 17.48
CA THR A 148 5.77 -31.64 18.63
C THR A 148 5.29 -30.20 18.92
N SER A 149 6.08 -29.21 18.53
CA SER A 149 5.78 -27.79 18.71
C SER A 149 6.33 -26.98 17.54
N LEU A 150 5.67 -25.87 17.28
CA LEU A 150 6.07 -24.84 16.31
C LEU A 150 6.22 -23.51 17.06
N TYR A 151 7.35 -22.84 16.88
CA TYR A 151 7.57 -21.45 17.30
C TYR A 151 7.77 -20.59 16.07
N VAL A 152 7.28 -19.38 16.12
CA VAL A 152 7.36 -18.41 14.99
C VAL A 152 7.79 -17.07 15.54
N ASP A 153 8.98 -16.61 15.15
CA ASP A 153 9.35 -15.21 15.34
C ASP A 153 8.56 -14.35 14.37
N THR A 154 8.00 -13.27 14.86
CA THR A 154 7.10 -12.43 14.10
C THR A 154 7.44 -10.97 14.23
N LEU A 155 7.17 -10.21 13.16
CA LEU A 155 7.00 -8.78 13.18
C LEU A 155 5.50 -8.49 13.33
N VAL A 156 5.11 -7.91 14.45
CA VAL A 156 3.73 -7.46 14.68
C VAL A 156 3.66 -5.97 14.38
N ILE A 157 2.79 -5.62 13.45
CA ILE A 157 2.57 -4.24 13.00
C ILE A 157 1.27 -3.75 13.62
N THR A 158 1.33 -2.61 14.34
CA THR A 158 0.16 -1.99 14.98
C THR A 158 -0.06 -0.58 14.49
N THR A 159 -1.28 -0.09 14.66
CA THR A 159 -1.62 1.34 14.53
C THR A 159 -2.61 1.74 15.62
N THR A 160 -3.02 3.00 15.68
CA THR A 160 -4.05 3.41 16.65
C THR A 160 -5.42 2.87 16.25
N LYS A 161 -6.19 2.36 17.23
CA LYS A 161 -7.59 1.93 17.02
C LYS A 161 -8.42 3.00 16.33
N LYS A 162 -8.27 4.26 16.74
CA LYS A 162 -8.97 5.41 16.15
C LYS A 162 -8.75 5.50 14.64
N LEU A 163 -7.50 5.34 14.16
CA LEU A 163 -7.17 5.40 12.74
C LEU A 163 -7.76 4.19 12.02
N LEU A 164 -7.46 2.99 12.51
CA LEU A 164 -7.90 1.74 11.88
C LEU A 164 -9.41 1.70 11.72
N TYR A 165 -10.17 1.95 12.81
CA TYR A 165 -11.63 1.90 12.76
C TYR A 165 -12.23 2.99 11.85
N ALA A 166 -11.62 4.17 11.74
CA ALA A 166 -12.10 5.19 10.83
C ALA A 166 -11.98 4.72 9.37
N TYR A 167 -10.85 4.10 9.00
CA TYR A 167 -10.65 3.53 7.67
C TYR A 167 -11.62 2.38 7.38
N VAL A 168 -11.75 1.43 8.31
CA VAL A 168 -12.67 0.29 8.20
C VAL A 168 -14.11 0.78 8.02
N ARG A 169 -14.60 1.67 8.89
CA ARG A 169 -15.96 2.21 8.78
C ARG A 169 -16.25 2.90 7.44
N CYS A 170 -15.28 3.59 6.86
CA CYS A 170 -15.49 4.21 5.55
C CYS A 170 -15.70 3.18 4.44
N VAL A 171 -14.97 2.08 4.48
CA VAL A 171 -15.09 0.97 3.52
C VAL A 171 -16.42 0.23 3.72
N GLU A 172 -16.76 -0.09 4.97
CA GLU A 172 -18.03 -0.79 5.31
C GLU A 172 -19.26 0.07 4.97
N ARG A 173 -19.22 1.38 5.22
CA ARG A 173 -20.28 2.32 4.82
C ARG A 173 -20.44 2.42 3.29
N ALA A 174 -19.39 2.13 2.53
CA ALA A 174 -19.47 2.00 1.08
C ALA A 174 -20.06 0.65 0.63
N GLY A 175 -20.46 -0.23 1.57
CA GLY A 175 -21.09 -1.52 1.30
C GLY A 175 -20.11 -2.66 1.00
N LEU A 176 -18.84 -2.50 1.37
CA LEU A 176 -17.78 -3.47 1.10
C LEU A 176 -17.32 -4.16 2.38
N SER A 177 -16.97 -5.44 2.29
CA SER A 177 -16.20 -6.13 3.32
C SER A 177 -14.70 -6.01 3.05
N ILE A 178 -13.89 -6.22 4.09
CA ILE A 178 -12.43 -6.15 3.98
C ILE A 178 -11.88 -7.58 4.05
N ILE A 179 -11.10 -7.96 3.04
CA ILE A 179 -10.44 -9.28 2.97
C ILE A 179 -9.23 -9.28 3.89
N ASP A 180 -8.39 -8.26 3.77
CA ASP A 180 -7.17 -8.10 4.55
C ASP A 180 -6.73 -6.64 4.58
N ILE A 181 -5.88 -6.30 5.55
CA ILE A 181 -5.36 -4.96 5.76
C ILE A 181 -3.83 -5.03 5.80
N CYS A 182 -3.18 -4.12 5.09
CA CYS A 182 -1.73 -3.99 5.12
C CYS A 182 -1.31 -2.53 5.30
N VAL A 183 -0.13 -2.31 5.88
CA VAL A 183 0.47 -0.98 5.95
C VAL A 183 1.12 -0.64 4.61
N ASN A 184 0.95 0.60 4.18
CA ASN A 184 1.42 1.09 2.87
C ASN A 184 2.91 0.80 2.59
N ALA A 185 3.77 0.99 3.61
CA ALA A 185 5.20 0.69 3.49
C ALA A 185 5.48 -0.76 3.07
N TYR A 186 4.75 -1.72 3.66
CA TYR A 186 4.94 -3.13 3.37
C TYR A 186 4.39 -3.51 1.99
N SER A 187 3.24 -2.95 1.63
CA SER A 187 2.66 -3.12 0.30
C SER A 187 3.57 -2.57 -0.79
N CYS A 188 4.04 -1.33 -0.66
CA CYS A 188 4.98 -0.75 -1.63
C CYS A 188 6.25 -1.57 -1.79
N ALA A 189 6.80 -2.08 -0.69
CA ALA A 189 8.02 -2.90 -0.73
C ALA A 189 7.81 -4.22 -1.47
N LYS A 190 6.62 -4.84 -1.35
CA LYS A 190 6.28 -6.07 -2.08
C LYS A 190 6.22 -5.90 -3.58
N GLU A 191 5.95 -4.71 -4.07
CA GLU A 191 5.96 -4.38 -5.50
C GLU A 191 7.34 -3.91 -5.97
N ALA A 192 8.01 -3.08 -5.17
CA ALA A 192 9.21 -2.35 -5.61
C ALA A 192 10.53 -3.09 -5.42
N PHE A 193 10.55 -4.16 -4.61
CA PHE A 193 11.77 -4.89 -4.27
C PHE A 193 11.66 -6.38 -4.50
N ASP A 194 12.72 -6.96 -5.04
CA ASP A 194 12.96 -8.38 -4.99
C ASP A 194 13.37 -8.83 -3.57
N GLU A 195 13.19 -10.11 -3.25
CA GLU A 195 13.60 -10.67 -1.96
C GLU A 195 15.10 -10.47 -1.65
N ALA A 196 15.96 -10.46 -2.68
CA ALA A 196 17.40 -10.25 -2.52
C ALA A 196 17.69 -8.87 -1.92
N TYR A 197 17.05 -7.82 -2.43
CA TYR A 197 17.18 -6.45 -1.90
C TYR A 197 16.64 -6.33 -0.47
N LEU A 198 15.48 -6.93 -0.21
CA LEU A 198 14.91 -6.94 1.15
C LEU A 198 15.82 -7.65 2.17
N ARG A 199 16.61 -8.62 1.73
CA ARG A 199 17.57 -9.34 2.59
C ARG A 199 18.86 -8.57 2.82
N GLN A 200 19.38 -7.90 1.80
CA GLN A 200 20.65 -7.17 1.88
C GLN A 200 20.50 -5.81 2.59
N GLY A 201 19.34 -5.24 2.54
CA GLY A 201 19.01 -3.94 3.08
C GLY A 201 18.57 -2.96 2.00
N ALA A 202 17.35 -2.40 2.19
CA ALA A 202 16.75 -1.46 1.26
C ALA A 202 15.97 -0.37 2.02
N ILE A 203 16.05 0.85 1.52
CA ILE A 203 15.27 1.99 2.02
C ILE A 203 14.23 2.35 0.97
N LEU A 204 12.97 2.38 1.39
CA LEU A 204 11.86 2.82 0.58
C LEU A 204 11.42 4.22 1.02
N ILE A 205 11.33 5.14 0.09
CA ILE A 205 10.84 6.52 0.28
C ILE A 205 9.55 6.65 -0.51
N ASP A 206 8.40 6.65 0.17
CA ASP A 206 7.09 6.83 -0.46
C ASP A 206 6.68 8.30 -0.39
N ILE A 207 6.83 9.02 -1.51
CA ILE A 207 6.48 10.44 -1.59
C ILE A 207 5.00 10.57 -1.91
N GLY A 208 4.19 10.73 -0.84
CA GLY A 208 2.77 11.04 -0.96
C GLY A 208 2.51 12.53 -1.19
N TYR A 209 1.23 12.92 -1.17
CA TYR A 209 0.83 14.32 -1.38
C TYR A 209 1.16 15.22 -0.19
N LYS A 210 0.85 14.79 1.05
CA LYS A 210 1.04 15.59 2.27
C LYS A 210 2.17 15.11 3.16
N THR A 211 2.59 13.88 3.01
CA THR A 211 3.61 13.22 3.83
C THR A 211 4.50 12.36 2.97
N THR A 212 5.72 12.13 3.42
CA THR A 212 6.62 11.14 2.83
C THR A 212 6.92 10.06 3.88
N GLY A 213 6.60 8.82 3.53
CA GLY A 213 6.93 7.63 4.31
C GLY A 213 8.35 7.19 4.06
N ILE A 214 9.05 6.76 5.12
CA ILE A 214 10.39 6.20 5.05
C ILE A 214 10.36 4.87 5.75
N SER A 215 10.79 3.80 5.07
CA SER A 215 10.85 2.47 5.65
C SER A 215 12.15 1.78 5.28
N PHE A 216 12.71 1.05 6.23
CA PHE A 216 13.93 0.31 6.07
C PHE A 216 13.66 -1.19 6.25
N PHE A 217 14.12 -1.95 5.28
CA PHE A 217 14.03 -3.41 5.24
C PHE A 217 15.43 -4.00 5.31
N GLU A 218 15.58 -5.07 6.05
CA GLU A 218 16.81 -5.85 6.16
C GLU A 218 16.45 -7.26 6.62
N ASP A 219 17.24 -8.26 6.28
CA ASP A 219 16.96 -9.67 6.57
C ASP A 219 15.61 -10.17 6.01
N GLY A 220 15.04 -9.48 5.02
CA GLY A 220 13.78 -9.83 4.38
C GLY A 220 12.53 -9.28 5.08
N TYR A 221 12.65 -8.45 6.12
CA TYR A 221 11.50 -7.87 6.80
C TYR A 221 11.71 -6.40 7.22
N LEU A 222 10.63 -5.71 7.50
CA LEU A 222 10.61 -4.31 7.88
C LEU A 222 11.25 -4.12 9.27
N LYS A 223 12.31 -3.35 9.37
CA LYS A 223 13.06 -3.04 10.61
C LYS A 223 12.69 -1.71 11.21
N PHE A 224 12.38 -0.73 10.35
CA PHE A 224 12.10 0.64 10.78
C PHE A 224 11.12 1.29 9.83
N LEU A 225 10.27 2.16 10.36
CA LEU A 225 9.42 3.04 9.57
C LEU A 225 9.18 4.36 10.30
N THR A 226 9.10 5.43 9.52
CA THR A 226 8.77 6.77 10.00
C THR A 226 8.13 7.59 8.88
N ASN A 227 7.76 8.83 9.17
CA ASN A 227 7.19 9.75 8.20
C ASN A 227 7.68 11.17 8.44
N VAL A 228 7.89 11.91 7.35
CA VAL A 228 8.05 13.36 7.41
C VAL A 228 6.76 14.05 6.95
N PRO A 229 6.33 15.17 7.56
CA PRO A 229 5.10 15.87 7.25
C PRO A 229 5.21 16.77 6.01
N ILE A 230 6.04 16.36 5.04
CA ILE A 230 6.34 17.02 3.77
C ILE A 230 6.05 16.02 2.65
N GLY A 231 5.45 16.49 1.55
CA GLY A 231 5.17 15.68 0.36
C GLY A 231 4.95 16.56 -0.86
N GLY A 232 4.39 16.02 -1.94
CA GLY A 232 4.19 16.74 -3.20
C GLY A 232 3.43 18.06 -3.10
N GLN A 233 2.56 18.22 -2.07
CA GLN A 233 1.86 19.48 -1.82
C GLN A 233 2.81 20.61 -1.42
N HIS A 234 3.95 20.31 -0.79
CA HIS A 234 4.94 21.31 -0.45
C HIS A 234 5.49 22.00 -1.70
N LEU A 235 5.83 21.20 -2.71
CA LEU A 235 6.29 21.68 -4.02
C LEU A 235 5.23 22.55 -4.69
N THR A 236 3.98 22.10 -4.70
CA THR A 236 2.85 22.86 -5.23
C THR A 236 2.66 24.20 -4.55
N LYS A 237 2.82 24.24 -3.22
CA LYS A 237 2.72 25.48 -2.45
C LYS A 237 3.87 26.47 -2.75
N LYS A 238 5.07 25.96 -2.99
CA LYS A 238 6.21 26.81 -3.40
C LYS A 238 5.93 27.48 -4.73
N ILE A 239 5.45 26.75 -5.72
CA ILE A 239 5.06 27.30 -7.03
C ILE A 239 3.93 28.33 -6.86
N ALA A 240 2.90 27.99 -6.10
CA ALA A 240 1.74 28.88 -5.88
C ALA A 240 2.13 30.20 -5.21
N ALA A 241 3.05 30.15 -4.23
CA ALA A 241 3.52 31.32 -3.53
C ALA A 241 4.46 32.20 -4.37
N ASP A 242 5.36 31.58 -5.14
CA ASP A 242 6.33 32.28 -5.95
C ASP A 242 5.67 32.98 -7.15
N TRP A 243 4.71 32.31 -7.80
CA TRP A 243 4.01 32.81 -9.00
C TRP A 243 2.72 33.55 -8.68
N ASP A 244 2.34 33.64 -7.40
CA ASP A 244 1.06 34.22 -6.94
C ASP A 244 -0.17 33.65 -7.69
N ILE A 245 -0.25 32.31 -7.74
CA ILE A 245 -1.34 31.59 -8.44
C ILE A 245 -2.05 30.60 -7.52
N PRO A 246 -3.32 30.26 -7.85
CA PRO A 246 -4.05 29.26 -7.09
C PRO A 246 -3.36 27.89 -7.05
N LEU A 247 -3.43 27.18 -5.91
CA LEU A 247 -2.82 25.84 -5.71
C LEU A 247 -3.18 24.84 -6.82
N LYS A 248 -4.42 24.88 -7.30
CA LYS A 248 -4.86 23.98 -8.39
C LYS A 248 -4.09 24.22 -9.69
N LYS A 249 -3.82 25.49 -9.99
CA LYS A 249 -3.05 25.87 -11.18
C LYS A 249 -1.57 25.50 -11.02
N ALA A 250 -1.00 25.77 -9.84
CA ALA A 250 0.37 25.35 -9.51
C ALA A 250 0.55 23.83 -9.61
N GLU A 251 -0.42 23.04 -9.11
CA GLU A 251 -0.41 21.57 -9.26
C GLU A 251 -0.41 21.15 -10.73
N THR A 252 -1.24 21.82 -11.57
CA THR A 252 -1.26 21.53 -13.01
C THR A 252 0.08 21.78 -13.67
N TYR A 253 0.77 22.87 -13.33
CA TYR A 253 2.10 23.16 -13.86
C TYR A 253 3.14 22.15 -13.38
N LYS A 254 3.13 21.83 -12.10
CA LYS A 254 4.01 20.79 -11.53
C LYS A 254 3.87 19.46 -12.25
N VAL A 255 2.63 19.01 -12.48
CA VAL A 255 2.38 17.70 -13.11
C VAL A 255 2.71 17.71 -14.60
N LYS A 256 2.45 18.82 -15.30
CA LYS A 256 2.58 18.88 -16.76
C LYS A 256 3.99 19.22 -17.25
N TYR A 257 4.70 20.07 -16.51
CA TYR A 257 5.99 20.65 -16.94
C TYR A 257 7.11 20.45 -15.91
N GLY A 258 6.82 19.75 -14.80
CA GLY A 258 7.76 19.63 -13.69
C GLY A 258 8.90 18.68 -13.99
N THR A 259 10.12 19.17 -13.79
CA THR A 259 11.35 18.40 -13.76
C THR A 259 12.28 18.95 -12.69
N CYS A 260 13.20 18.13 -12.19
CA CYS A 260 14.29 18.59 -11.32
C CYS A 260 15.59 18.87 -12.10
N ASN A 261 15.60 18.68 -13.42
CA ASN A 261 16.76 18.94 -14.24
C ASN A 261 16.78 20.39 -14.71
N THR A 262 17.51 21.24 -14.00
CA THR A 262 17.63 22.67 -14.30
C THR A 262 18.51 22.98 -15.52
N LEU A 263 19.32 22.01 -15.97
CA LEU A 263 20.23 22.19 -17.10
C LEU A 263 19.59 21.89 -18.46
N LEU A 264 18.63 20.93 -18.47
CA LEU A 264 17.95 20.49 -19.69
C LEU A 264 16.52 21.09 -19.81
N SER A 265 16.10 21.91 -18.86
CA SER A 265 14.78 22.56 -18.90
C SER A 265 14.77 23.74 -19.87
N ASP A 266 13.64 23.88 -20.57
CA ASP A 266 13.49 24.88 -21.62
C ASP A 266 13.32 26.31 -21.03
N GLU A 267 13.77 27.30 -21.80
CA GLU A 267 13.53 28.73 -21.53
C GLU A 267 12.14 29.19 -22.04
N ASP A 268 11.31 28.25 -22.51
CA ASP A 268 9.98 28.54 -23.00
C ASP A 268 9.07 29.04 -21.87
N VAL A 269 8.35 30.13 -22.14
CA VAL A 269 7.40 30.72 -21.21
C VAL A 269 6.18 29.82 -21.11
N ILE A 270 5.96 29.24 -19.94
CA ILE A 270 4.82 28.35 -19.65
C ILE A 270 3.68 29.08 -18.91
N HIS A 271 3.99 30.22 -18.30
CA HIS A 271 3.00 31.05 -17.61
C HIS A 271 3.41 32.53 -17.58
N VAL A 272 2.41 33.41 -17.54
CA VAL A 272 2.60 34.86 -17.40
C VAL A 272 1.75 35.35 -16.22
N THR A 273 2.37 36.16 -15.37
CA THR A 273 1.68 36.89 -14.30
C THR A 273 1.90 38.39 -14.45
N TYR A 274 1.05 39.19 -13.82
CA TYR A 274 1.10 40.63 -13.87
C TYR A 274 1.23 41.20 -12.47
N LYS A 275 2.21 42.07 -12.27
CA LYS A 275 2.36 42.84 -11.02
C LYS A 275 2.22 44.32 -11.33
N GLY A 276 1.00 44.83 -11.21
CA GLY A 276 0.67 46.15 -11.74
C GLY A 276 0.77 46.17 -13.26
N GLN A 277 1.68 46.97 -13.82
CA GLN A 277 1.96 47.06 -15.28
C GLN A 277 3.12 46.15 -15.71
N GLU A 278 3.82 45.52 -14.76
CA GLU A 278 4.95 44.65 -15.05
C GLU A 278 4.46 43.26 -15.46
N VAL A 279 5.02 42.77 -16.58
CA VAL A 279 4.77 41.42 -17.10
C VAL A 279 5.86 40.51 -16.61
N ILE A 280 5.51 39.45 -15.86
CA ILE A 280 6.44 38.46 -15.35
C ILE A 280 6.23 37.17 -16.14
N ASN A 281 7.23 36.77 -16.88
CA ASN A 281 7.26 35.49 -17.61
C ASN A 281 7.84 34.41 -16.71
N HIS A 282 7.18 33.28 -16.63
CA HIS A 282 7.63 32.11 -15.91
C HIS A 282 7.96 31.01 -16.92
N THR A 283 9.19 30.55 -16.91
CA THR A 283 9.68 29.53 -17.82
C THR A 283 9.65 28.13 -17.20
N GLN A 284 9.83 27.08 -18.01
CA GLN A 284 10.01 25.73 -17.49
C GLN A 284 11.25 25.65 -16.59
N LYS A 285 12.32 26.40 -16.92
CA LYS A 285 13.54 26.47 -16.12
C LYS A 285 13.31 27.07 -14.74
N ASP A 286 12.49 28.15 -14.64
CA ASP A 286 12.11 28.72 -13.34
C ASP A 286 11.36 27.68 -12.49
N LEU A 287 10.45 26.95 -13.13
CA LEU A 287 9.73 25.85 -12.48
C LEU A 287 10.68 24.76 -11.97
N ALA A 288 11.66 24.35 -12.81
CA ALA A 288 12.64 23.34 -12.46
C ALA A 288 13.50 23.74 -11.26
N ILE A 289 13.90 25.01 -11.19
CA ILE A 289 14.66 25.56 -10.05
C ILE A 289 13.81 25.50 -8.76
N LEU A 290 12.56 25.94 -8.81
CA LEU A 290 11.64 25.89 -7.65
C LEU A 290 11.41 24.46 -7.17
N LEU A 291 11.21 23.53 -8.10
CA LEU A 291 10.98 22.12 -7.80
C LEU A 291 12.23 21.45 -7.22
N SER A 292 13.40 21.69 -7.84
CA SER A 292 14.68 21.16 -7.35
C SER A 292 14.96 21.61 -5.91
N ASN A 293 14.78 22.91 -5.62
CA ASN A 293 14.93 23.45 -4.27
C ASN A 293 13.93 22.83 -3.27
N GLY A 294 12.68 22.64 -3.69
CA GLY A 294 11.66 22.02 -2.87
C GLY A 294 11.93 20.53 -2.57
N VAL A 295 12.44 19.79 -3.56
CA VAL A 295 12.87 18.40 -3.39
C VAL A 295 14.09 18.33 -2.49
N GLU A 296 15.03 19.25 -2.60
CA GLU A 296 16.20 19.33 -1.71
C GLU A 296 15.78 19.50 -0.24
N GLU A 297 14.82 20.38 0.04
CA GLU A 297 14.25 20.56 1.39
C GLU A 297 13.58 19.27 1.90
N LEU A 298 12.80 18.60 1.04
CA LEU A 298 12.18 17.33 1.36
C LEU A 298 13.24 16.27 1.69
N MET A 299 14.27 16.12 0.84
CA MET A 299 15.32 15.12 1.02
C MET A 299 16.22 15.40 2.23
N LYS A 300 16.42 16.66 2.62
CA LYS A 300 17.09 17.00 3.88
C LYS A 300 16.31 16.47 5.08
N ALA A 301 14.98 16.66 5.09
CA ALA A 301 14.13 16.09 6.14
C ALA A 301 14.12 14.55 6.14
N VAL A 302 14.16 13.92 4.97
CA VAL A 302 14.31 12.46 4.82
C VAL A 302 15.65 12.00 5.36
N ARG A 303 16.75 12.68 5.02
CA ARG A 303 18.11 12.37 5.49
C ARG A 303 18.21 12.36 7.02
N GLU A 304 17.58 13.32 7.70
CA GLU A 304 17.53 13.38 9.17
C GLU A 304 16.87 12.13 9.76
N GLN A 305 15.83 11.60 9.13
CA GLN A 305 15.16 10.38 9.58
C GLN A 305 15.99 9.12 9.28
N ILE A 306 16.60 9.07 8.12
CA ILE A 306 17.48 7.95 7.73
C ILE A 306 18.72 7.88 8.63
N ALA A 307 19.24 9.00 9.12
CA ALA A 307 20.37 9.03 10.05
C ALA A 307 20.10 8.29 11.38
N MET A 308 18.84 8.05 11.74
CA MET A 308 18.46 7.23 12.88
C MET A 308 18.66 5.72 12.65
N ILE A 309 18.77 5.31 11.39
CA ILE A 309 19.12 3.94 10.99
C ILE A 309 20.66 3.88 10.98
N ASN A 310 21.25 2.91 11.67
CA ASN A 310 22.71 2.82 11.83
C ASN A 310 23.39 2.54 10.48
N TYR A 311 23.88 3.60 9.83
CA TYR A 311 24.33 3.65 8.45
C TYR A 311 25.77 3.13 8.29
N GLY A 312 25.99 1.84 8.56
CA GLY A 312 27.31 1.22 8.31
C GLY A 312 27.48 0.65 6.90
N GLN A 313 26.41 0.54 6.13
CA GLN A 313 26.40 -0.11 4.81
C GLN A 313 25.71 0.79 3.77
N ARG A 314 26.04 0.57 2.50
CA ARG A 314 25.33 1.20 1.37
C ARG A 314 24.07 0.38 1.11
N TYR A 315 22.91 0.96 1.41
CA TYR A 315 21.60 0.37 1.09
C TYR A 315 21.09 0.88 -0.25
N GLU A 316 20.32 0.07 -0.94
CA GLU A 316 19.56 0.56 -2.09
C GLU A 316 18.44 1.49 -1.61
N VAL A 317 18.35 2.68 -2.21
CA VAL A 317 17.33 3.68 -1.90
C VAL A 317 16.39 3.80 -3.09
N VAL A 318 15.11 3.54 -2.85
CA VAL A 318 14.07 3.54 -3.88
C VAL A 318 12.98 4.53 -3.54
N ILE A 319 12.63 5.39 -4.49
CA ILE A 319 11.51 6.32 -4.40
C ILE A 319 10.29 5.71 -5.10
N VAL A 320 9.15 5.76 -4.42
CA VAL A 320 7.82 5.37 -4.92
C VAL A 320 6.79 6.46 -4.59
N GLY A 321 5.53 6.20 -4.94
CA GLY A 321 4.42 7.10 -4.67
C GLY A 321 4.26 8.20 -5.72
N GLY A 322 3.12 8.88 -5.72
CA GLY A 322 2.77 9.87 -6.75
C GLY A 322 3.70 11.09 -6.82
N GLY A 323 4.40 11.42 -5.72
CA GLY A 323 5.41 12.47 -5.72
C GLY A 323 6.71 12.07 -6.41
N GLY A 324 6.98 10.78 -6.53
CA GLY A 324 8.13 10.23 -7.24
C GLY A 324 8.01 10.31 -8.77
N GLU A 325 6.84 10.63 -9.30
CA GLU A 325 6.63 10.87 -10.74
C GLU A 325 7.34 12.14 -11.26
N LEU A 326 7.85 12.98 -10.36
CA LEU A 326 8.57 14.18 -10.73
C LEU A 326 9.88 13.82 -11.43
N GLU A 327 10.03 14.26 -12.65
CA GLU A 327 11.14 13.90 -13.52
C GLU A 327 12.49 14.34 -12.93
N ASN A 328 13.50 13.45 -12.95
CA ASN A 328 14.84 13.63 -12.39
C ASN A 328 14.90 13.90 -10.88
N ILE A 329 13.87 13.46 -10.12
CA ILE A 329 13.86 13.59 -8.66
C ILE A 329 15.00 12.80 -8.02
N GLU A 330 15.40 11.66 -8.62
CA GLU A 330 16.48 10.79 -8.17
C GLU A 330 17.84 11.48 -8.15
N ASP A 331 18.09 12.40 -9.06
CA ASP A 331 19.35 13.14 -9.12
C ASP A 331 19.52 14.08 -7.91
N VAL A 332 18.45 14.79 -7.55
CA VAL A 332 18.44 15.66 -6.37
C VAL A 332 18.50 14.83 -5.10
N ALA A 333 17.72 13.75 -5.05
CA ALA A 333 17.70 12.84 -3.91
C ALA A 333 19.08 12.20 -3.68
N GLY A 334 19.72 11.69 -4.75
CA GLY A 334 21.05 11.08 -4.69
C GLY A 334 22.11 12.03 -4.17
N ARG A 335 22.08 13.29 -4.63
CA ARG A 335 22.99 14.32 -4.17
C ARG A 335 22.81 14.66 -2.70
N VAL A 336 21.56 14.79 -2.21
CA VAL A 336 21.27 15.13 -0.82
C VAL A 336 21.53 13.96 0.13
N LEU A 337 21.16 12.75 -0.28
CA LEU A 337 21.32 11.54 0.53
C LEU A 337 22.73 10.92 0.44
N GLU A 338 23.58 11.45 -0.47
CA GLU A 338 24.96 10.99 -0.70
C GLU A 338 25.05 9.50 -1.08
N THR A 339 24.04 9.00 -1.80
CA THR A 339 23.94 7.60 -2.23
C THR A 339 23.21 7.50 -3.56
N THR A 340 23.30 6.32 -4.20
CA THR A 340 22.50 6.06 -5.40
C THR A 340 21.03 5.93 -5.03
N VAL A 341 20.19 6.69 -5.71
CA VAL A 341 18.73 6.63 -5.55
C VAL A 341 18.14 6.30 -6.91
N ARG A 342 17.16 5.40 -6.93
CA ARG A 342 16.35 5.14 -8.11
C ARG A 342 14.88 5.40 -7.84
N THR A 343 14.14 5.73 -8.86
CA THR A 343 12.68 5.71 -8.84
C THR A 343 12.19 4.32 -9.26
N TYR A 344 11.08 3.86 -8.68
CA TYR A 344 10.42 2.63 -9.10
C TYR A 344 9.06 2.93 -9.70
N ARG A 345 8.88 2.53 -10.94
CA ARG A 345 7.62 2.61 -11.68
C ARG A 345 7.13 1.19 -11.97
N PRO A 346 5.90 0.82 -11.58
CA PRO A 346 5.36 -0.50 -11.88
C PRO A 346 5.38 -0.81 -13.38
N GLU A 347 5.78 -2.02 -13.73
CA GLU A 347 5.80 -2.49 -15.12
C GLU A 347 4.44 -3.06 -15.55
N THR A 348 3.55 -3.34 -14.60
CA THR A 348 2.25 -3.95 -14.83
C THR A 348 1.37 -3.08 -15.72
N ILE A 349 0.99 -3.61 -16.89
CA ILE A 349 0.16 -2.92 -17.88
C ILE A 349 -1.18 -2.53 -17.23
N GLY A 350 -1.61 -1.28 -17.44
CA GLY A 350 -2.82 -0.72 -16.85
C GLY A 350 -2.62 -0.02 -15.51
N ALA A 351 -1.47 -0.25 -14.81
CA ALA A 351 -1.19 0.36 -13.51
C ALA A 351 0.25 0.90 -13.40
N ARG A 352 0.79 1.49 -14.47
CA ARG A 352 2.20 1.94 -14.55
C ARG A 352 2.53 3.22 -13.79
N TYR A 353 1.53 3.93 -13.26
CA TYR A 353 1.81 5.09 -12.42
C TYR A 353 2.38 4.66 -11.06
N MET A 354 3.44 5.33 -10.61
CA MET A 354 4.08 5.06 -9.30
C MET A 354 3.08 5.15 -8.14
N ALA A 355 2.01 5.92 -8.31
CA ALA A 355 0.93 6.01 -7.33
C ALA A 355 0.18 4.69 -7.11
N PHE A 356 0.26 3.71 -8.01
CA PHE A 356 -0.35 2.39 -7.89
C PHE A 356 0.57 1.32 -7.26
N THR A 357 1.83 1.65 -6.95
CA THR A 357 2.78 0.70 -6.34
C THR A 357 2.18 0.02 -5.12
N ALA A 358 1.56 0.79 -4.21
CA ALA A 358 0.92 0.23 -3.02
C ALA A 358 -0.25 -0.71 -3.34
N ASN A 359 -1.04 -0.40 -4.37
CA ASN A 359 -2.18 -1.22 -4.76
C ASN A 359 -1.74 -2.58 -5.33
N LEU A 360 -0.76 -2.59 -6.21
CA LEU A 360 -0.21 -3.84 -6.77
C LEU A 360 0.46 -4.66 -5.68
N GLY A 361 1.31 -4.05 -4.88
CA GLY A 361 2.00 -4.72 -3.79
C GLY A 361 1.06 -5.28 -2.72
N LEU A 362 -0.12 -4.68 -2.52
CA LEU A 362 -1.14 -5.22 -1.62
C LEU A 362 -1.74 -6.53 -2.14
N ILE A 363 -1.90 -6.67 -3.46
CA ILE A 363 -2.33 -7.94 -4.07
C ILE A 363 -1.22 -9.00 -3.92
N TYR A 364 0.05 -8.65 -4.17
CA TYR A 364 1.18 -9.57 -3.94
C TYR A 364 1.31 -9.97 -2.46
N TYR A 365 1.09 -9.06 -1.53
CA TYR A 365 1.04 -9.36 -0.10
C TYR A 365 -0.01 -10.43 0.22
N LEU A 366 -1.21 -10.29 -0.33
CA LEU A 366 -2.26 -11.30 -0.15
C LEU A 366 -1.87 -12.65 -0.76
N VAL A 367 -1.28 -12.65 -1.95
CA VAL A 367 -0.81 -13.89 -2.61
C VAL A 367 0.19 -14.64 -1.73
N ASP A 368 1.17 -13.92 -1.17
CA ASP A 368 2.14 -14.53 -0.26
C ASP A 368 1.49 -15.02 1.04
N ARG A 369 0.60 -14.24 1.60
CA ARG A 369 -0.14 -14.63 2.81
C ARG A 369 -1.03 -15.85 2.58
N SER A 370 -1.65 -15.96 1.40
CA SER A 370 -2.49 -17.11 1.04
C SER A 370 -1.74 -18.44 1.01
N LYS A 371 -0.44 -18.42 0.80
CA LYS A 371 0.42 -19.62 0.91
C LYS A 371 0.51 -20.15 2.35
N ILE A 372 0.25 -19.28 3.33
CA ILE A 372 0.37 -19.59 4.77
C ILE A 372 -1.01 -19.89 5.38
N VAL A 373 -2.01 -19.04 5.10
CA VAL A 373 -3.32 -19.11 5.75
C VAL A 373 -4.41 -19.72 4.86
N GLY A 374 -4.05 -20.17 3.65
CA GLY A 374 -4.97 -20.69 2.65
C GLY A 374 -5.57 -19.59 1.77
N LYS A 375 -6.20 -20.02 0.66
CA LYS A 375 -6.78 -19.11 -0.33
C LYS A 375 -7.93 -18.30 0.26
N GLN A 376 -7.92 -17.02 -0.07
CA GLN A 376 -8.96 -16.08 0.35
C GLN A 376 -10.11 -16.05 -0.66
N THR A 377 -11.30 -15.62 -0.20
CA THR A 377 -12.43 -15.40 -1.10
C THR A 377 -12.12 -14.22 -2.03
N PRO A 378 -12.24 -14.38 -3.36
CA PRO A 378 -12.02 -13.29 -4.30
C PRO A 378 -12.95 -12.10 -4.06
N SER A 379 -12.50 -10.90 -4.41
CA SER A 379 -13.29 -9.66 -4.33
C SER A 379 -14.51 -9.68 -5.25
N MET A 380 -14.41 -10.42 -6.34
CA MET A 380 -15.46 -10.59 -7.34
C MET A 380 -15.33 -11.95 -8.03
N VAL A 381 -16.43 -12.45 -8.57
CA VAL A 381 -16.48 -13.67 -9.35
C VAL A 381 -16.98 -13.31 -10.75
N LEU A 382 -16.10 -13.36 -11.74
CA LEU A 382 -16.52 -13.20 -13.13
C LEU A 382 -17.40 -14.38 -13.55
N PRO A 383 -18.52 -14.14 -14.27
CA PRO A 383 -19.30 -15.21 -14.88
C PRO A 383 -18.38 -16.04 -15.78
N ASP A 384 -18.46 -17.36 -15.64
CA ASP A 384 -17.70 -18.26 -16.50
C ASP A 384 -18.19 -18.09 -17.95
N LEU A 385 -17.40 -17.47 -18.81
CA LEU A 385 -17.75 -17.22 -20.22
C LEU A 385 -18.11 -18.52 -20.97
N SER A 386 -17.64 -19.67 -20.47
CA SER A 386 -18.05 -21.00 -20.99
C SER A 386 -19.52 -21.31 -20.71
N HIS A 387 -20.11 -20.76 -19.64
CA HIS A 387 -21.53 -20.94 -19.34
C HIS A 387 -22.44 -19.95 -20.08
N THR A 388 -21.98 -18.74 -20.41
CA THR A 388 -22.76 -17.73 -21.12
C THR A 388 -22.99 -18.11 -22.61
N MET A 389 -22.08 -18.85 -23.23
CA MET A 389 -22.31 -19.40 -24.56
C MET A 389 -23.27 -20.62 -24.56
N ALA A 390 -23.25 -21.42 -23.49
CA ALA A 390 -24.12 -22.60 -23.37
C ALA A 390 -25.55 -22.24 -22.93
N THR A 391 -25.76 -21.17 -22.16
CA THR A 391 -27.09 -20.76 -21.68
C THR A 391 -27.87 -19.91 -22.67
N ARG A 392 -27.23 -19.34 -23.71
CA ARG A 392 -27.98 -18.76 -24.86
C ARG A 392 -28.71 -19.78 -25.71
N PHE A 393 -28.42 -21.08 -25.52
CA PHE A 393 -29.07 -22.18 -26.30
C PHE A 393 -29.96 -23.12 -25.50
N LYS A 394 -30.13 -22.95 -24.18
CA LYS A 394 -31.09 -23.74 -23.40
C LYS A 394 -31.88 -22.82 -22.46
N GLY A 395 -33.09 -22.51 -22.90
CA GLY A 395 -34.10 -21.88 -22.06
C GLY A 395 -34.49 -22.73 -20.88
N LEU A 396 -34.78 -22.04 -19.78
CA LEU A 396 -35.63 -22.46 -18.65
C LEU A 396 -35.34 -23.81 -17.96
N THR A 397 -34.72 -23.77 -16.78
CA THR A 397 -35.35 -24.36 -15.58
C THR A 397 -34.72 -23.76 -14.31
N ARG A 398 -35.61 -23.35 -13.39
CA ARG A 398 -35.36 -22.94 -12.00
C ARG A 398 -34.75 -24.08 -11.20
N THR A 399 -33.86 -23.79 -10.26
CA THR A 399 -34.10 -24.13 -8.87
C THR A 399 -33.02 -23.49 -7.94
N THR A 400 -33.50 -22.91 -6.91
CA THR A 400 -32.86 -22.41 -5.69
C THR A 400 -32.15 -23.54 -4.94
N ASN A 401 -30.91 -23.26 -4.45
CA ASN A 401 -30.57 -23.62 -3.06
C ASN A 401 -29.27 -22.90 -2.66
N GLY A 402 -29.39 -22.10 -1.63
CA GLY A 402 -28.25 -21.44 -1.01
C GLY A 402 -27.49 -22.39 -0.10
N ASN A 403 -26.17 -22.31 -0.17
CA ASN A 403 -25.32 -22.77 0.93
C ASN A 403 -24.38 -21.63 1.31
N LYS A 404 -24.54 -21.17 2.54
CA LYS A 404 -23.65 -20.24 3.22
C LYS A 404 -22.29 -20.91 3.37
N ALA A 405 -21.29 -20.42 2.64
CA ALA A 405 -19.90 -20.71 2.94
C ALA A 405 -19.47 -19.85 4.13
N ASP A 406 -19.24 -20.50 5.26
CA ASP A 406 -18.70 -19.88 6.48
C ASP A 406 -17.33 -19.22 6.19
N ASN A 407 -17.30 -17.92 6.28
CA ASN A 407 -16.10 -17.10 6.12
C ASN A 407 -15.23 -17.23 7.39
N LYS A 408 -14.25 -18.13 7.37
CA LYS A 408 -13.35 -18.39 8.53
C LYS A 408 -12.48 -17.18 8.92
N ILE A 409 -12.35 -16.17 8.07
CA ILE A 409 -11.59 -14.95 8.36
C ILE A 409 -12.43 -13.87 9.00
N SER A 410 -13.74 -13.82 8.72
CA SER A 410 -14.67 -13.07 9.54
C SER A 410 -14.47 -13.44 11.02
N LYS A 411 -14.26 -14.71 11.34
CA LYS A 411 -13.97 -15.15 12.71
C LYS A 411 -12.61 -14.69 13.27
N VAL A 412 -11.59 -14.47 12.45
CA VAL A 412 -10.31 -13.94 12.93
C VAL A 412 -10.41 -12.43 13.16
N LEU A 413 -11.17 -11.71 12.34
CA LEU A 413 -11.51 -10.31 12.58
C LEU A 413 -12.49 -10.18 13.75
N ASP A 414 -13.47 -11.08 13.87
CA ASP A 414 -14.41 -11.11 14.99
C ASP A 414 -13.69 -11.39 16.33
N VAL A 415 -12.66 -12.23 16.36
CA VAL A 415 -11.82 -12.45 17.55
C VAL A 415 -10.94 -11.23 17.85
N LEU A 416 -10.49 -10.50 16.83
CA LEU A 416 -9.77 -9.24 17.02
C LEU A 416 -10.69 -8.08 17.45
N PHE A 417 -12.01 -8.21 17.25
CA PHE A 417 -13.02 -7.16 17.50
C PHE A 417 -14.07 -7.51 18.55
N SER A 418 -14.07 -8.72 19.12
CA SER A 418 -15.11 -9.21 20.04
C SER A 418 -14.86 -8.95 21.53
N GLU A 419 -13.95 -8.07 21.90
CA GLU A 419 -13.88 -7.57 23.27
C GLU A 419 -14.34 -6.11 23.31
N GLU A 420 -15.66 -5.91 23.47
CA GLU A 420 -16.31 -4.83 24.22
C GLU A 420 -17.82 -4.80 23.90
N GLU A 421 -18.61 -5.46 24.73
CA GLU A 421 -19.85 -4.94 25.27
C GLU A 421 -19.69 -4.65 26.76
#